data_0ee4312a6c7c3949d20387adbc782281
#
_entry.id   0ee4312a6c7c3949d20387adbc782281
#
_cell.length_a   1.000
_cell.length_b   1.000
_cell.length_c   1.000
_cell.angle_alpha   90.00
_cell.angle_beta   90.00
_cell.angle_gamma   90.00
#
_symmetry.space_group_name_H-M   'P 1'
#
loop_
_entity.id
_entity.type
_entity.pdbx_description
1 polymer ?
#
loop_
_entity_poly.entity_id
_entity_poly.type
_entity_poly.pdbx_seq_one_letter_code
_entity_poly.pdbx_strand_id
1 'polypeptide(L)' 'MISKEFLESLIDLTEEQGIDLCRENGYDFRTVSKDGVSYIITMDLRFDRVNFEIEDGLITSANVG' A
#
# COMPACT_ATOMS: atom_id res chain seq x y z
N MET A 1 -7.90 9.81 8.68
CA MET A 1 -6.80 10.21 7.77
C MET A 1 -5.62 9.27 7.95
N ILE A 2 -5.03 8.83 6.85
CA ILE A 2 -3.90 7.91 6.90
C ILE A 2 -2.65 8.70 7.30
N SER A 3 -2.02 8.33 8.41
CA SER A 3 -0.85 9.03 8.91
C SER A 3 0.44 8.53 8.26
N LYS A 4 1.47 9.37 8.31
CA LYS A 4 2.81 8.99 7.85
C LYS A 4 3.33 7.80 8.67
N GLU A 5 3.08 7.78 9.97
CA GLU A 5 3.50 6.71 10.85
C GLU A 5 2.86 5.38 10.45
N PHE A 6 1.58 5.42 10.06
CA PHE A 6 0.92 4.21 9.57
C PHE A 6 1.59 3.69 8.30
N LEU A 7 1.87 4.58 7.35
CA LEU A 7 2.54 4.20 6.10
C LEU A 7 3.93 3.60 6.37
N GLU A 8 4.68 4.20 7.28
CA GLU A 8 6.00 3.70 7.65
C GLU A 8 5.92 2.31 8.29
N SER A 9 4.86 2.04 9.04
CA SER A 9 4.68 0.73 9.70
C SER A 9 4.44 -0.40 8.71
N LEU A 10 4.07 -0.09 7.47
CA LEU A 10 3.82 -1.09 6.43
C LEU A 10 5.10 -1.58 5.76
N ILE A 11 6.18 -0.81 5.84
CA ILE A 11 7.43 -1.15 5.16
C ILE A 11 8.02 -2.44 5.76
N ASP A 12 8.49 -3.33 4.89
CA ASP A 12 9.03 -4.64 5.22
C ASP A 12 7.99 -5.68 5.70
N LEU A 13 6.71 -5.34 5.67
CA LEU A 13 5.66 -6.34 5.85
C LEU A 13 5.41 -7.06 4.53
N THR A 14 4.83 -8.25 4.61
CA THR A 14 4.33 -8.91 3.40
C THR A 14 3.10 -8.17 2.89
N GLU A 15 2.77 -8.39 1.61
CA GLU A 15 1.56 -7.79 1.03
C GLU A 15 0.32 -8.15 1.85
N GLU A 16 0.19 -9.42 2.24
CA GLU A 16 -0.95 -9.89 3.03
C GLU A 16 -1.03 -9.19 4.39
N GLN A 17 0.10 -9.05 5.08
CA GLN A 17 0.14 -8.34 6.36
C GLN A 17 -0.26 -6.87 6.20
N GLY A 18 0.20 -6.23 5.13
CA GLY A 18 -0.17 -4.84 4.83
C GLY A 18 -1.66 -4.70 4.55
N ILE A 19 -2.23 -5.63 3.78
CA ILE A 19 -3.66 -5.65 3.49
C ILE A 19 -4.47 -5.78 4.77
N ASP A 20 -4.08 -6.70 5.65
CA ASP A 20 -4.78 -6.92 6.92
C ASP A 20 -4.77 -5.66 7.79
N LEU A 21 -3.63 -4.98 7.87
CA LEU A 21 -3.52 -3.73 8.63
C LEU A 21 -4.41 -2.63 8.05
N CYS A 22 -4.46 -2.49 6.73
CA CYS A 22 -5.34 -1.52 6.09
C CYS A 22 -6.80 -1.82 6.42
N ARG A 23 -7.22 -3.07 6.32
CA ARG A 23 -8.59 -3.47 6.63
C ARG A 23 -8.95 -3.19 8.10
N GLU A 24 -8.05 -3.48 9.02
CA GLU A 24 -8.27 -3.23 10.44
C GLU A 24 -8.51 -1.74 10.74
N ASN A 25 -7.89 -0.87 9.94
CA ASN A 25 -8.00 0.58 10.12
C ASN A 25 -9.06 1.22 9.21
N GLY A 26 -9.79 0.42 8.44
CA GLY A 26 -10.84 0.93 7.56
C GLY A 26 -10.32 1.63 6.32
N TYR A 27 -9.09 1.38 5.92
CA TYR A 27 -8.49 1.96 4.72
C TYR A 27 -8.61 1.02 3.54
N ASP A 28 -8.79 1.58 2.35
CA ASP A 28 -8.70 0.84 1.10
C ASP A 28 -7.22 0.67 0.73
N PHE A 29 -6.93 -0.19 -0.22
CA PHE A 29 -5.55 -0.46 -0.64
C PHE A 29 -5.53 -0.93 -2.08
N ARG A 30 -4.35 -0.80 -2.71
CA ARG A 30 -4.07 -1.45 -4.00
C ARG A 30 -2.56 -1.62 -4.14
N THR A 31 -2.14 -2.64 -4.88
CA THR A 31 -0.74 -2.83 -5.25
C THR A 31 -0.53 -2.16 -6.61
N VAL A 32 0.42 -1.23 -6.69
CA VAL A 32 0.68 -0.46 -7.91
C VAL A 32 1.90 -0.97 -8.68
N SER A 33 2.80 -1.68 -8.01
CA SER A 33 3.91 -2.34 -8.70
C SER A 33 4.37 -3.56 -7.91
N LYS A 34 4.97 -4.53 -8.63
CA LYS A 34 5.48 -5.75 -8.03
C LYS A 34 6.69 -6.23 -8.82
N ASP A 35 7.84 -6.33 -8.13
CA ASP A 35 9.11 -6.80 -8.73
C ASP A 35 9.47 -6.06 -10.01
N GLY A 36 9.33 -4.73 -9.98
CA GLY A 36 9.69 -3.86 -11.10
C GLY A 36 8.62 -3.78 -12.19
N VAL A 37 7.50 -4.49 -12.05
CA VAL A 37 6.39 -4.43 -12.99
C VAL A 37 5.32 -3.50 -12.44
N SER A 38 5.02 -2.43 -13.19
CA SER A 38 3.97 -1.48 -12.81
C SER A 38 2.63 -1.94 -13.36
N TYR A 39 1.60 -1.90 -12.52
CA TYR A 39 0.25 -2.25 -12.94
C TYR A 39 -0.48 -1.02 -13.48
N ILE A 40 -1.43 -1.25 -14.37
CA ILE A 40 -2.31 -0.18 -14.85
C ILE A 40 -3.24 0.17 -13.69
N ILE A 41 -3.22 1.45 -13.30
CA ILE A 41 -4.06 1.94 -12.19
C ILE A 41 -4.91 3.10 -12.68
N THR A 42 -6.02 3.33 -11.98
CA THR A 42 -6.88 4.48 -12.27
C THR A 42 -6.22 5.76 -11.75
N MET A 43 -6.52 6.89 -12.39
CA MET A 43 -5.92 8.20 -12.06
C MET A 43 -6.75 8.98 -11.04
N ASP A 44 -7.71 8.34 -10.38
CA ASP A 44 -8.50 8.96 -9.33
C ASP A 44 -7.69 9.06 -8.03
N LEU A 45 -7.70 10.23 -7.40
CA LEU A 45 -7.07 10.42 -6.10
C LEU A 45 -8.03 10.04 -4.98
N ARG A 46 -7.52 9.30 -4.00
CA ARG A 46 -8.31 8.93 -2.82
C ARG A 46 -7.46 9.13 -1.57
N PHE A 47 -8.06 9.72 -0.54
CA PHE A 47 -7.37 9.98 0.73
C PHE A 47 -7.47 8.82 1.71
N ASP A 48 -8.26 7.81 1.38
CA ASP A 48 -8.51 6.62 2.21
C ASP A 48 -7.88 5.35 1.63
N ARG A 49 -7.06 5.48 0.59
CA ARG A 49 -6.46 4.32 -0.08
C ARG A 49 -4.94 4.36 0.01
N VAL A 50 -4.35 3.22 0.37
CA VAL A 50 -2.91 3.03 0.42
C VAL A 50 -2.45 2.31 -0.85
N ASN A 51 -1.42 2.85 -1.50
CA ASN A 51 -0.79 2.24 -2.66
C ASN A 51 0.49 1.54 -2.21
N PHE A 52 0.63 0.25 -2.52
CA PHE A 52 1.81 -0.54 -2.19
C PHE A 52 2.71 -0.74 -3.40
N GLU A 53 4.02 -0.64 -3.19
CA GLU A 53 5.01 -1.18 -4.10
C GLU A 53 5.65 -2.38 -3.40
N ILE A 54 5.74 -3.50 -4.10
CA ILE A 54 6.20 -4.78 -3.54
C ILE A 54 7.46 -5.23 -4.28
N GLU A 55 8.46 -5.70 -3.53
CA GLU A 55 9.65 -6.37 -4.08
C GLU A 55 10.00 -7.56 -3.19
N ASP A 56 10.27 -8.69 -3.80
CA ASP A 56 10.60 -9.94 -3.10
C ASP A 56 9.58 -10.30 -2.02
N GLY A 57 8.30 -10.05 -2.30
CA GLY A 57 7.22 -10.36 -1.38
C GLY A 57 7.04 -9.38 -0.23
N LEU A 58 7.81 -8.31 -0.17
CA LEU A 58 7.74 -7.31 0.91
C LEU A 58 7.34 -5.95 0.38
N ILE A 59 6.64 -5.20 1.20
CA ILE A 59 6.27 -3.81 0.89
C ILE A 59 7.53 -2.96 1.00
N THR A 60 7.94 -2.32 -0.09
CA THR A 60 9.10 -1.43 -0.13
C THR A 60 8.70 0.03 -0.09
N SER A 61 7.47 0.34 -0.48
CA SER A 61 6.95 1.71 -0.47
C SER A 61 5.45 1.68 -0.26
N ALA A 62 4.95 2.68 0.46
CA ALA A 62 3.51 2.85 0.70
C ALA A 62 3.20 4.34 0.71
N ASN A 63 2.17 4.73 -0.03
CA ASN A 63 1.72 6.12 -0.08
C ASN A 63 0.20 6.19 -0.25
N VAL A 64 -0.35 7.38 -0.06
CA VAL A 64 -1.79 7.63 -0.18
C VAL A 64 -2.11 8.14 -1.58
N GLY A 65 -3.16 7.62 -2.15
CA GLY A 65 -3.57 8.11 -3.47
C GLY A 65 -4.66 7.34 -4.19
#